data_d71cdc87b9bb8e73a85c3c5893b921a2
#
_entry.id   d71cdc87b9bb8e73a85c3c5893b921a2
#
_cell.length_a   1.000
_cell.length_b   1.000
_cell.length_c   1.000
_cell.angle_alpha   90.00
_cell.angle_beta   90.00
_cell.angle_gamma   90.00
#
_symmetry.space_group_name_H-M   'P 1'
#
loop_
_entity.id
_entity.type
_entity.pdbx_description
1 polymer ?
#
loop_
_entity_poly.entity_id
_entity_poly.type
_entity_poly.pdbx_seq_one_letter_code
_entity_poly.pdbx_strand_id
1 'polypeptide(L)'
;MATPDVAVTPKTKPFAAAFKAKFGTPPAYTGYTAYDEVYIIAEAIQRAGSTDPDKMVAELEKTDFEGTIGKIQFYGKNDEFTHGIKSGPGAVTGLVFQWQNGKQITVWPKAIAEGKLKFPDFVKLSQ
;
A
#
# COMPACT_ATOMS: atom_id res chain seq x y z
N MET A 1 5.21 2.05 -0.31
CA MET A 1 5.19 0.84 -1.16
C MET A 1 5.28 -0.37 -0.24
N ALA A 2 4.38 -1.36 -0.33
CA ALA A 2 4.45 -2.55 0.52
C ALA A 2 5.58 -3.49 0.06
N THR A 3 6.22 -4.15 1.02
CA THR A 3 7.21 -5.20 0.77
C THR A 3 6.91 -6.42 1.64
N PRO A 4 7.37 -7.62 1.29
CA PRO A 4 7.07 -8.85 2.05
C PRO A 4 7.46 -8.79 3.52
N ASP A 5 8.45 -7.99 3.84
CA ASP A 5 9.04 -7.91 5.18
C ASP A 5 8.35 -6.89 6.09
N VAL A 6 7.47 -6.03 5.55
CA VAL A 6 6.82 -4.94 6.29
C VAL A 6 5.34 -5.23 6.51
N ALA A 7 4.87 -5.09 7.73
CA ALA A 7 3.44 -5.14 8.06
C ALA A 7 2.83 -3.74 7.93
N VAL A 8 2.51 -3.31 6.70
CA VAL A 8 1.82 -2.03 6.47
C VAL A 8 0.40 -2.10 7.03
N THR A 9 -0.29 -3.21 6.78
CA THR A 9 -1.57 -3.57 7.37
C THR A 9 -1.53 -5.03 7.85
N PRO A 10 -2.54 -5.50 8.61
CA PRO A 10 -2.65 -6.92 8.94
C PRO A 10 -2.71 -7.86 7.72
N LYS A 11 -3.07 -7.34 6.53
CA LYS A 11 -3.17 -8.11 5.28
C LYS A 11 -1.85 -8.26 4.53
N THR A 12 -0.86 -7.37 4.76
CA THR A 12 0.39 -7.32 3.96
C THR A 12 1.17 -8.63 4.01
N LYS A 13 1.55 -9.09 5.22
CA LYS A 13 2.37 -10.31 5.37
C LYS A 13 1.63 -11.60 4.98
N PRO A 14 0.36 -11.81 5.35
CA PRO A 14 -0.40 -12.97 4.88
C PRO A 14 -0.49 -13.06 3.35
N PHE A 15 -0.75 -11.93 2.68
CA PHE A 15 -0.74 -11.89 1.21
C PHE A 15 0.63 -12.27 0.64
N ALA A 16 1.71 -11.68 1.15
CA ALA A 16 3.07 -11.98 0.68
C ALA A 16 3.42 -13.47 0.84
N ALA A 17 3.04 -14.07 1.97
CA ALA A 17 3.26 -15.49 2.24
C ALA A 17 2.48 -16.39 1.27
N ALA A 18 1.19 -16.10 1.05
CA ALA A 18 0.33 -16.84 0.13
C ALA A 18 0.82 -16.70 -1.33
N PHE A 19 1.23 -15.50 -1.74
CA PHE A 19 1.80 -15.26 -3.06
C PHE A 19 3.07 -16.08 -3.27
N LYS A 20 4.01 -16.03 -2.31
CA LYS A 20 5.25 -16.80 -2.37
C LYS A 20 4.99 -18.30 -2.41
N ALA A 21 4.05 -18.81 -1.62
CA ALA A 21 3.68 -20.22 -1.63
C ALA A 21 3.13 -20.67 -2.99
N LYS A 22 2.37 -19.81 -3.67
CA LYS A 22 1.76 -20.10 -4.98
C LYS A 22 2.73 -19.96 -6.14
N PHE A 23 3.59 -18.94 -6.13
CA PHE A 23 4.42 -18.57 -7.28
C PHE A 23 5.92 -18.80 -7.08
N GLY A 24 6.35 -19.28 -5.92
CA GLY A 24 7.76 -19.56 -5.60
C GLY A 24 8.62 -18.34 -5.28
N THR A 25 8.14 -17.13 -5.56
CA THR A 25 8.86 -15.87 -5.34
C THR A 25 7.98 -14.88 -4.56
N PRO A 26 8.57 -13.96 -3.78
CA PRO A 26 7.79 -12.91 -3.14
C PRO A 26 7.17 -11.97 -4.18
N PRO A 27 6.02 -11.33 -3.86
CA PRO A 27 5.39 -10.38 -4.77
C PRO A 27 6.25 -9.14 -4.95
N ALA A 28 6.29 -8.60 -6.17
CA ALA A 28 6.74 -7.24 -6.42
C ALA A 28 5.69 -6.23 -5.91
N TYR A 29 6.04 -4.95 -5.83
CA TYR A 29 5.11 -3.92 -5.34
C TYR A 29 3.79 -3.87 -6.13
N THR A 30 3.85 -4.14 -7.42
CA THR A 30 2.66 -4.21 -8.30
C THR A 30 1.73 -5.37 -7.95
N GLY A 31 2.26 -6.46 -7.38
CA GLY A 31 1.45 -7.59 -6.95
C GLY A 31 0.50 -7.23 -5.79
N TYR A 32 0.93 -6.36 -4.89
CA TYR A 32 0.08 -5.87 -3.80
C TYR A 32 -1.05 -4.98 -4.31
N THR A 33 -0.73 -4.02 -5.18
CA THR A 33 -1.72 -3.11 -5.75
C THR A 33 -2.74 -3.86 -6.61
N ALA A 34 -2.29 -4.74 -7.50
CA ALA A 34 -3.19 -5.53 -8.33
C ALA A 34 -4.13 -6.43 -7.51
N TYR A 35 -3.63 -7.00 -6.41
CA TYR A 35 -4.47 -7.77 -5.49
C TYR A 35 -5.57 -6.91 -4.86
N ASP A 36 -5.20 -5.74 -4.33
CA ASP A 36 -6.15 -4.82 -3.71
C ASP A 36 -7.17 -4.27 -4.74
N GLU A 37 -6.73 -3.96 -5.96
CA GLU A 37 -7.58 -3.47 -7.05
C GLU A 37 -8.71 -4.43 -7.41
N VAL A 38 -8.45 -5.74 -7.44
CA VAL A 38 -9.48 -6.76 -7.72
C VAL A 38 -10.60 -6.70 -6.68
N TYR A 39 -10.27 -6.56 -5.39
CA TYR A 39 -11.28 -6.45 -4.34
C TYR A 39 -12.04 -5.14 -4.40
N ILE A 40 -11.35 -4.02 -4.64
CA ILE A 40 -11.97 -2.70 -4.77
C ILE A 40 -12.98 -2.69 -5.92
N ILE A 41 -12.62 -3.26 -7.08
CA ILE A 41 -13.51 -3.37 -8.23
C ILE A 41 -14.70 -4.28 -7.91
N ALA A 42 -14.47 -5.43 -7.29
CA ALA A 42 -15.53 -6.36 -6.91
C ALA A 42 -16.55 -5.70 -5.95
N GLU A 43 -16.04 -4.99 -4.92
CA GLU A 43 -16.90 -4.24 -4.01
C GLU A 43 -17.68 -3.11 -4.70
N ALA A 44 -17.05 -2.41 -5.65
CA ALA A 44 -17.71 -1.35 -6.42
C ALA A 44 -18.84 -1.94 -7.30
N ILE A 45 -18.61 -3.09 -7.97
CA ILE A 45 -19.65 -3.80 -8.73
C ILE A 45 -20.82 -4.20 -7.83
N GLN A 46 -20.53 -4.74 -6.64
CA GLN A 46 -21.57 -5.11 -5.68
C GLN A 46 -22.41 -3.92 -5.25
N ARG A 47 -21.78 -2.79 -4.93
CA ARG A 47 -22.48 -1.56 -4.54
C ARG A 47 -23.28 -0.95 -5.69
N ALA A 48 -22.72 -0.97 -6.90
CA ALA A 48 -23.39 -0.45 -8.12
C ALA A 48 -24.53 -1.34 -8.60
N GLY A 49 -24.50 -2.65 -8.28
CA GLY A 49 -25.38 -3.66 -8.88
C GLY A 49 -25.23 -3.73 -10.41
N SER A 50 -24.10 -3.29 -10.97
CA SER A 50 -23.90 -3.10 -12.40
C SER A 50 -22.41 -3.03 -12.74
N THR A 51 -22.05 -3.37 -13.97
CA THR A 51 -20.72 -3.14 -14.57
C THR A 51 -20.70 -1.92 -15.49
N ASP A 52 -21.76 -1.12 -15.49
CA ASP A 52 -21.82 0.14 -16.24
C ASP A 52 -20.74 1.10 -15.73
N PRO A 53 -19.88 1.68 -16.62
CA PRO A 53 -18.75 2.50 -16.20
C PRO A 53 -19.11 3.72 -15.35
N ASP A 54 -20.20 4.42 -15.69
CA ASP A 54 -20.59 5.63 -14.97
C ASP A 54 -21.04 5.31 -13.53
N LYS A 55 -21.80 4.20 -13.37
CA LYS A 55 -22.17 3.70 -12.05
C LYS A 55 -20.97 3.22 -11.27
N MET A 56 -20.04 2.55 -11.94
CA MET A 56 -18.81 2.06 -11.33
C MET A 56 -17.94 3.20 -10.79
N VAL A 57 -17.74 4.27 -11.55
CA VAL A 57 -16.96 5.44 -11.12
C VAL A 57 -17.58 6.06 -9.87
N ALA A 58 -18.90 6.25 -9.85
CA ALA A 58 -19.59 6.79 -8.69
C ALA A 58 -19.42 5.94 -7.41
N GLU A 59 -19.32 4.61 -7.55
CA GLU A 59 -19.08 3.72 -6.43
C GLU A 59 -17.59 3.61 -6.06
N LEU A 60 -16.69 3.73 -7.02
CA LEU A 60 -15.25 3.79 -6.75
C LEU A 60 -14.86 5.04 -5.95
N GLU A 61 -15.50 6.19 -6.20
CA GLU A 61 -15.31 7.41 -5.38
C GLU A 61 -15.64 7.20 -3.89
N LYS A 62 -16.51 6.23 -3.56
CA LYS A 62 -16.92 5.89 -2.19
C LYS A 62 -16.01 4.84 -1.53
N THR A 63 -14.93 4.43 -2.20
CA THR A 63 -14.02 3.40 -1.69
C THR A 63 -13.44 3.80 -0.34
N ASP A 64 -13.56 2.91 0.64
CA ASP A 64 -12.90 2.96 1.94
C ASP A 64 -12.39 1.56 2.28
N PHE A 65 -11.29 1.17 1.64
CA PHE A 65 -10.80 -0.20 1.65
C PHE A 65 -9.47 -0.33 2.40
N GLU A 66 -9.41 -1.17 3.43
CA GLU A 66 -8.15 -1.56 4.05
C GLU A 66 -7.51 -2.68 3.24
N GLY A 67 -6.55 -2.29 2.40
CA GLY A 67 -5.81 -3.18 1.53
C GLY A 67 -4.50 -3.69 2.12
N THR A 68 -3.67 -4.28 1.28
CA THR A 68 -2.32 -4.74 1.63
C THR A 68 -1.30 -3.61 1.73
N ILE A 69 -1.57 -2.47 1.09
CA ILE A 69 -0.68 -1.30 1.01
C ILE A 69 -1.08 -0.14 1.94
N GLY A 70 -2.16 -0.28 2.67
CA GLY A 70 -2.73 0.77 3.51
C GLY A 70 -4.24 0.91 3.33
N LYS A 71 -4.78 1.97 3.89
CA LYS A 71 -6.18 2.36 3.69
C LYS A 71 -6.32 3.11 2.36
N ILE A 72 -7.07 2.53 1.43
CA ILE A 72 -7.26 3.07 0.08
C ILE A 72 -8.57 3.83 0.02
N GLN A 73 -8.48 5.10 -0.31
CA GLN A 73 -9.58 6.02 -0.57
C GLN A 73 -9.22 6.87 -1.78
N PHE A 74 -10.21 7.28 -2.55
CA PHE A 74 -10.00 8.17 -3.70
C PHE A 74 -10.50 9.59 -3.41
N TYR A 75 -9.90 10.54 -4.10
CA TYR A 75 -10.47 11.88 -4.24
C TYR A 75 -11.67 11.84 -5.19
N GLY A 76 -12.68 12.66 -4.93
CA GLY A 76 -13.83 12.77 -5.79
C GLY A 76 -13.53 13.58 -7.07
N LYS A 77 -14.47 13.57 -8.01
CA LYS A 77 -14.34 14.25 -9.31
C LYS A 77 -14.12 15.76 -9.24
N ASN A 78 -14.51 16.40 -8.14
CA ASN A 78 -14.39 17.84 -7.95
C ASN A 78 -13.19 18.24 -7.09
N ASP A 79 -12.39 17.27 -6.64
CA ASP A 79 -11.18 17.53 -5.85
C ASP A 79 -10.00 17.91 -6.74
N GLU A 80 -8.99 18.57 -6.16
CA GLU A 80 -7.76 19.00 -6.86
C GLU A 80 -7.06 17.80 -7.55
N PHE A 81 -7.04 16.66 -6.90
CA PHE A 81 -6.45 15.42 -7.44
C PHE A 81 -7.54 14.44 -7.85
N THR A 82 -8.40 14.85 -8.79
CA THR A 82 -9.55 14.06 -9.27
C THR A 82 -9.22 12.58 -9.42
N HIS A 83 -9.95 11.73 -8.69
CA HIS A 83 -9.83 10.26 -8.67
C HIS A 83 -8.45 9.73 -8.25
N GLY A 84 -7.54 10.59 -7.80
CA GLY A 84 -6.26 10.17 -7.24
C GLY A 84 -6.44 9.42 -5.91
N ILE A 85 -5.49 8.54 -5.59
CA ILE A 85 -5.47 7.87 -4.27
C ILE A 85 -5.08 8.88 -3.20
N LYS A 86 -5.85 8.96 -2.11
CA LYS A 86 -5.49 9.74 -0.93
C LYS A 86 -4.25 9.16 -0.28
N SER A 87 -3.29 10.03 0.07
CA SER A 87 -2.04 9.64 0.69
C SER A 87 -1.74 10.46 1.94
N GLY A 88 -1.03 9.86 2.89
CA GLY A 88 -0.63 10.52 4.13
C GLY A 88 -0.99 9.74 5.39
N PRO A 89 -1.02 10.39 6.57
CA PRO A 89 -1.37 9.73 7.82
C PRO A 89 -2.77 9.11 7.77
N GLY A 90 -2.88 7.83 8.10
CA GLY A 90 -4.15 7.09 8.07
C GLY A 90 -4.62 6.62 6.68
N ALA A 91 -3.85 6.86 5.63
CA ALA A 91 -4.11 6.41 4.28
C ALA A 91 -2.89 5.66 3.71
N VAL A 92 -2.85 5.46 2.40
CA VAL A 92 -1.64 4.94 1.74
C VAL A 92 -0.47 5.90 1.97
N THR A 93 0.69 5.38 2.36
CA THR A 93 1.88 6.19 2.59
C THR A 93 3.11 5.62 1.89
N GLY A 94 4.06 6.49 1.58
CA GLY A 94 5.38 6.08 1.13
C GLY A 94 6.14 5.37 2.25
N LEU A 95 7.03 4.45 1.88
CA LEU A 95 7.95 3.80 2.79
C LEU A 95 9.38 4.20 2.43
N VAL A 96 10.18 4.42 3.46
CA VAL A 96 11.64 4.52 3.30
C VAL A 96 12.26 3.27 3.91
N PHE A 97 13.08 2.59 3.13
CA PHE A 97 13.83 1.44 3.59
C PHE A 97 15.31 1.60 3.27
N GLN A 98 16.13 0.95 4.06
CA GLN A 98 17.58 0.90 3.92
C GLN A 98 18.03 -0.56 3.85
N TRP A 99 18.98 -0.85 2.95
CA TRP A 99 19.67 -2.11 2.96
C TRP A 99 20.61 -2.20 4.16
N GLN A 100 20.36 -3.13 5.07
CA GLN A 100 21.17 -3.38 6.25
C GLN A 100 21.46 -4.89 6.33
N ASN A 101 22.74 -5.26 6.26
CA ASN A 101 23.16 -6.67 6.32
C ASN A 101 22.46 -7.58 5.29
N GLY A 102 22.29 -7.08 4.06
CA GLY A 102 21.67 -7.83 2.96
C GLY A 102 20.13 -7.93 3.03
N LYS A 103 19.48 -7.20 3.94
CA LYS A 103 18.03 -7.14 4.08
C LYS A 103 17.50 -5.73 3.92
N GLN A 104 16.31 -5.60 3.35
CA GLN A 104 15.57 -4.34 3.36
C GLN A 104 14.96 -4.13 4.74
N ILE A 105 15.33 -3.06 5.41
CA ILE A 105 14.80 -2.66 6.71
C ILE A 105 14.01 -1.38 6.52
N THR A 106 12.74 -1.39 6.84
CA THR A 106 11.91 -0.18 6.83
C THR A 106 12.34 0.72 7.97
N VAL A 107 12.66 1.97 7.66
CA VAL A 107 13.15 2.98 8.61
C VAL A 107 12.18 4.15 8.79
N TRP A 108 11.20 4.28 7.90
CA TRP A 108 10.14 5.29 7.98
C TRP A 108 8.90 4.83 7.20
N PRO A 109 7.66 5.15 7.64
CA PRO A 109 7.30 5.98 8.81
C PRO A 109 7.54 5.25 10.13
N LYS A 110 7.77 6.00 11.21
CA LYS A 110 8.16 5.48 12.53
C LYS A 110 7.18 4.43 13.08
N ALA A 111 5.89 4.57 12.75
CA ALA A 111 4.83 3.67 13.23
C ALA A 111 5.01 2.21 12.75
N ILE A 112 5.65 1.99 11.61
CA ILE A 112 5.86 0.66 11.02
C ILE A 112 7.34 0.40 10.73
N ALA A 113 8.24 1.22 11.30
CA ALA A 113 9.68 1.05 11.15
C ALA A 113 10.14 -0.24 11.86
N GLU A 114 10.94 -1.04 11.16
CA GLU A 114 11.53 -2.29 11.68
C GLU A 114 12.95 -2.06 12.23
N GLY A 115 13.52 -0.91 11.92
CA GLY A 115 14.85 -0.52 12.38
C GLY A 115 15.08 0.97 12.30
N LYS A 116 16.27 1.37 12.75
CA LYS A 116 16.71 2.77 12.67
C LYS A 116 17.54 2.98 11.41
N LEU A 117 17.46 4.19 10.86
CA LEU A 117 18.38 4.62 9.81
C LEU A 117 19.82 4.56 10.33
N LYS A 118 20.70 3.94 9.57
CA LYS A 118 22.13 3.85 9.86
C LYS A 118 22.88 4.79 8.93
N PHE A 119 23.75 5.60 9.48
CA PHE A 119 24.65 6.46 8.72
C PHE A 119 26.05 5.82 8.67
N PRO A 120 26.80 6.02 7.58
CA PRO A 120 28.22 5.69 7.55
C PRO A 120 28.97 6.46 8.64
N ASP A 121 30.06 5.89 9.17
CA ASP A 121 30.83 6.47 10.27
C ASP A 121 31.39 7.87 9.97
N PHE A 122 31.58 8.20 8.69
CA PHE A 122 32.03 9.53 8.27
C PHE A 122 30.94 10.61 8.31
N VAL A 123 29.65 10.23 8.46
CA VAL A 123 28.54 11.18 8.58
C VAL A 123 28.38 11.58 10.04
N LYS A 124 28.81 12.80 10.38
CA LYS A 124 28.56 13.39 11.70
C LYS A 124 27.23 14.16 11.61
N LEU A 125 26.20 13.68 12.29
CA LEU A 125 24.97 14.43 12.47
C LEU A 125 25.24 15.52 13.52
N SER A 126 25.02 16.79 13.16
CA SER A 126 24.94 17.85 14.18
C SER A 126 23.74 17.56 15.08
N GLN A 127 23.98 17.47 16.38
CA GLN A 127 22.92 17.37 17.39
C GLN A 127 22.14 18.67 17.47
#